data_f6bc40eb1e3ed5d76c79370047a35724
#
_entry.id   f6bc40eb1e3ed5d76c79370047a35724
#
_cell.length_a   1.000
_cell.length_b   1.000
_cell.length_c   1.000
_cell.angle_alpha   90.00
_cell.angle_beta   90.00
_cell.angle_gamma   90.00
#
_symmetry.space_group_name_H-M   'P 1'
#
loop_
_entity.id
_entity.type
_entity.pdbx_description
1 polymer ?
#
loop_
_entity_poly.entity_id
_entity_poly.type
_entity_poly.pdbx_seq_one_letter_code
_entity_poly.pdbx_strand_id
1 'polypeptide(L)'
;VSMVKELRSSGNALRRGIVVALTLSVALASVSPVAAQSFSDRFKSLFGGKSDEPDQPKAAPAPGQPADDDVDCPQVTVRAGASTYAVGASGKPAVGNEIRFQATITKMARECARNGGDITARIGIQGRVIAGPAGAPATVEIPLRVAVVQGGVGEKVIASKAYRTTVAMSEGGSVPFTFVAEDLAYPVPSAAAADNYIFYVGFDPQALSPEPKGRKKK
;
A
#
# COMPACT_ATOMS: atom_id res chain seq x y z
N VAL A 1 13.20 62.45 -16.99
CA VAL A 1 12.15 63.47 -16.88
C VAL A 1 11.03 62.81 -16.08
N SER A 2 11.02 63.05 -14.74
CA SER A 2 10.02 63.69 -13.88
C SER A 2 8.59 63.20 -14.11
N MET A 3 7.82 62.79 -13.10
CA MET A 3 7.34 63.55 -11.96
C MET A 3 6.63 62.68 -10.92
N VAL A 4 6.95 62.96 -9.68
CA VAL A 4 6.29 62.69 -8.41
C VAL A 4 4.87 63.29 -8.41
N LYS A 5 3.90 62.62 -7.75
CA LYS A 5 2.87 63.33 -6.99
C LYS A 5 2.32 62.49 -5.83
N GLU A 6 2.72 62.89 -4.65
CA GLU A 6 2.05 62.68 -3.37
C GLU A 6 0.68 63.36 -3.38
N LEU A 7 -0.27 62.80 -2.60
CA LEU A 7 -1.23 63.59 -1.86
C LEU A 7 -1.77 62.87 -0.63
N ARG A 8 -1.44 63.43 0.48
CA ARG A 8 -2.00 63.32 1.84
C ARG A 8 -3.49 63.61 1.89
N SER A 9 -4.19 63.04 2.89
CA SER A 9 -5.13 63.69 3.81
C SER A 9 -5.85 62.61 4.60
N SER A 10 -5.63 62.38 5.88
CA SER A 10 -6.11 63.12 7.06
C SER A 10 -7.65 63.14 7.18
N GLY A 11 -8.15 62.54 8.28
CA GLY A 11 -9.54 62.70 8.71
C GLY A 11 -9.92 61.83 9.90
N ASN A 12 -9.66 62.32 11.10
CA ASN A 12 -10.20 61.85 12.37
C ASN A 12 -11.71 61.98 12.39
N ALA A 13 -12.43 61.00 12.88
CA ALA A 13 -13.69 61.25 13.60
C ALA A 13 -14.02 60.10 14.57
N LEU A 14 -13.93 60.46 15.77
CA LEU A 14 -14.39 59.88 17.02
C LEU A 14 -15.91 59.73 16.99
N ARG A 15 -16.49 58.55 17.22
CA ARG A 15 -17.82 58.43 17.85
C ARG A 15 -17.94 57.16 18.68
N ARG A 16 -18.26 57.47 19.92
CA ARG A 16 -18.62 56.60 21.04
C ARG A 16 -19.85 55.71 20.74
N GLY A 17 -19.85 54.53 21.36
CA GLY A 17 -21.11 54.03 21.97
C GLY A 17 -21.58 52.70 21.40
N ILE A 18 -21.55 51.79 22.22
CA ILE A 18 -22.57 50.80 22.67
C ILE A 18 -21.91 49.43 22.78
N VAL A 19 -21.70 49.09 24.07
CA VAL A 19 -21.39 47.73 24.54
C VAL A 19 -22.70 46.94 24.46
N VAL A 20 -22.74 45.93 23.57
CA VAL A 20 -23.75 44.85 23.65
C VAL A 20 -22.99 43.59 23.90
N ALA A 21 -23.01 43.14 25.15
CA ALA A 21 -22.53 41.83 25.51
C ALA A 21 -23.44 40.74 24.95
N LEU A 22 -23.03 40.12 23.87
CA LEU A 22 -23.69 38.91 23.38
C LEU A 22 -22.83 37.73 23.90
N THR A 23 -23.33 37.07 24.94
CA THR A 23 -22.83 35.79 25.43
C THR A 23 -23.14 34.71 24.39
N LEU A 24 -22.20 34.41 23.50
CA LEU A 24 -22.28 33.30 22.58
C LEU A 24 -21.81 32.05 23.32
N SER A 25 -22.76 31.23 23.77
CA SER A 25 -22.52 29.89 24.30
C SER A 25 -21.96 29.02 23.18
N VAL A 26 -20.63 28.81 23.16
CA VAL A 26 -19.98 27.84 22.28
C VAL A 26 -20.21 26.46 22.87
N ALA A 27 -21.17 25.73 22.30
CA ALA A 27 -21.28 24.29 22.51
C ALA A 27 -20.04 23.62 21.92
N LEU A 28 -19.12 23.16 22.77
CA LEU A 28 -18.03 22.28 22.37
C LEU A 28 -18.64 20.95 21.90
N ALA A 29 -18.85 20.81 20.61
CA ALA A 29 -19.01 19.51 20.00
C ALA A 29 -17.66 18.80 20.12
N SER A 30 -17.55 17.84 21.03
CA SER A 30 -16.42 16.91 21.12
C SER A 30 -16.39 16.06 19.84
N VAL A 31 -15.64 16.53 18.84
CA VAL A 31 -15.25 15.72 17.69
C VAL A 31 -14.24 14.72 18.23
N SER A 32 -14.69 13.48 18.46
CA SER A 32 -13.78 12.36 18.70
C SER A 32 -12.84 12.24 17.52
N PRO A 33 -11.52 12.29 17.70
CA PRO A 33 -10.62 11.99 16.60
C PRO A 33 -10.85 10.52 16.23
N VAL A 34 -11.43 10.28 15.06
CA VAL A 34 -11.31 8.98 14.41
C VAL A 34 -9.81 8.81 14.20
N ALA A 35 -9.19 7.95 15.01
CA ALA A 35 -7.80 7.60 14.85
C ALA A 35 -7.66 6.98 13.45
N ALA A 36 -7.29 7.79 12.49
CA ALA A 36 -6.77 7.31 11.21
C ALA A 36 -5.49 6.55 11.57
N GLN A 37 -5.60 5.25 11.78
CA GLN A 37 -4.43 4.40 11.94
C GLN A 37 -3.60 4.58 10.69
N SER A 38 -2.45 5.19 10.87
CA SER A 38 -1.52 5.48 9.79
C SER A 38 -1.21 4.17 9.07
N PHE A 39 -1.17 4.22 7.75
CA PHE A 39 -0.74 3.11 6.89
C PHE A 39 0.59 2.51 7.38
N SER A 40 1.46 3.34 7.97
CA SER A 40 2.72 2.95 8.60
C SER A 40 2.56 2.03 9.80
N ASP A 41 1.51 2.21 10.63
CA ASP A 41 1.29 1.40 11.82
C ASP A 41 0.74 0.02 11.45
N ARG A 42 -0.15 -0.04 10.48
CA ARG A 42 -0.63 -1.31 9.90
C ARG A 42 0.50 -2.10 9.24
N PHE A 43 1.44 -1.38 8.63
CA PHE A 43 2.59 -2.02 8.00
C PHE A 43 3.60 -2.54 9.03
N LYS A 44 3.88 -1.78 10.09
CA LYS A 44 4.74 -2.21 11.20
C LYS A 44 4.21 -3.49 11.86
N SER A 45 2.90 -3.64 12.01
CA SER A 45 2.31 -4.85 12.58
C SER A 45 2.56 -6.09 11.71
N LEU A 46 2.57 -5.96 10.39
CA LEU A 46 2.82 -7.06 9.46
C LEU A 46 4.29 -7.49 9.39
N PHE A 47 5.24 -6.56 9.56
CA PHE A 47 6.66 -6.86 9.44
C PHE A 47 7.40 -6.99 10.78
N GLY A 48 6.67 -6.97 11.91
CA GLY A 48 7.20 -7.27 13.24
C GLY A 48 8.49 -6.51 13.57
N GLY A 49 8.41 -5.22 13.83
CA GLY A 49 9.46 -4.51 14.54
C GLY A 49 9.39 -4.96 16.00
N LYS A 50 10.25 -5.88 16.43
CA LYS A 50 10.52 -6.05 17.85
C LYS A 50 11.12 -4.76 18.36
N SER A 51 10.32 -3.96 19.04
CA SER A 51 10.83 -3.02 20.01
C SER A 51 11.16 -3.86 21.24
N ASP A 52 12.37 -3.78 21.73
CA ASP A 52 12.75 -4.28 23.05
C ASP A 52 11.99 -3.45 24.09
N GLU A 53 10.82 -3.93 24.47
CA GLU A 53 10.06 -3.45 25.60
C GLU A 53 9.97 -4.59 26.61
N PRO A 54 10.29 -4.35 27.90
CA PRO A 54 10.37 -5.43 28.88
C PRO A 54 9.00 -6.07 29.08
N ASP A 55 9.00 -7.39 29.23
CA ASP A 55 7.88 -8.30 29.48
C ASP A 55 6.74 -7.67 30.29
N GLN A 56 5.71 -7.16 29.60
CA GLN A 56 4.40 -7.05 30.20
C GLN A 56 3.65 -8.36 30.04
N PRO A 57 3.03 -8.89 31.09
CA PRO A 57 2.22 -10.10 30.99
C PRO A 57 1.13 -9.90 29.91
N LYS A 58 1.12 -10.79 28.93
CA LYS A 58 0.11 -10.84 27.87
C LYS A 58 -1.28 -10.84 28.52
N ALA A 59 -1.98 -9.71 28.42
CA ALA A 59 -3.35 -9.60 28.91
C ALA A 59 -4.19 -10.70 28.26
N ALA A 60 -4.91 -11.45 29.09
CA ALA A 60 -5.86 -12.46 28.63
C ALA A 60 -6.88 -11.79 27.69
N PRO A 61 -7.31 -12.45 26.61
CA PRO A 61 -8.34 -11.93 25.71
C PRO A 61 -9.59 -11.56 26.52
N ALA A 62 -10.16 -10.40 26.27
CA ALA A 62 -11.40 -9.97 26.89
C ALA A 62 -12.52 -10.97 26.50
N PRO A 63 -13.41 -11.37 27.44
CA PRO A 63 -14.51 -12.27 27.12
C PRO A 63 -15.45 -11.63 26.11
N GLY A 64 -15.55 -12.20 24.90
CA GLY A 64 -16.44 -11.74 23.84
C GLY A 64 -15.78 -11.38 22.52
N GLN A 65 -14.45 -11.42 22.40
CA GLN A 65 -13.83 -11.50 21.06
C GLN A 65 -14.00 -12.92 20.55
N PRO A 66 -14.55 -13.11 19.31
CA PRO A 66 -14.44 -14.41 18.67
C PRO A 66 -12.95 -14.78 18.69
N ALA A 67 -12.61 -15.97 19.17
CA ALA A 67 -11.30 -16.53 18.93
C ALA A 67 -11.10 -16.41 17.41
N ASP A 68 -10.05 -15.69 16.98
CA ASP A 68 -9.56 -15.79 15.62
C ASP A 68 -9.35 -17.29 15.42
N ASP A 69 -10.27 -17.94 14.68
CA ASP A 69 -10.07 -19.31 14.25
C ASP A 69 -8.70 -19.29 13.60
N ASP A 70 -7.77 -20.06 14.16
CA ASP A 70 -6.36 -20.11 13.74
C ASP A 70 -6.36 -20.54 12.26
N VAL A 71 -6.47 -19.55 11.37
CA VAL A 71 -6.50 -19.79 9.94
C VAL A 71 -5.08 -20.06 9.52
N ASP A 72 -4.79 -21.32 9.18
CA ASP A 72 -3.50 -21.66 8.59
C ASP A 72 -3.30 -20.86 7.31
N CYS A 73 -2.47 -19.82 7.41
CA CYS A 73 -2.20 -18.87 6.32
C CYS A 73 -1.09 -19.43 5.44
N PRO A 74 -1.34 -19.75 4.15
CA PRO A 74 -0.35 -20.31 3.25
C PRO A 74 0.95 -19.50 3.20
N GLN A 75 2.07 -20.15 2.95
CA GLN A 75 3.36 -19.48 2.83
C GLN A 75 3.37 -18.53 1.63
N VAL A 76 4.09 -17.40 1.77
CA VAL A 76 4.29 -16.45 0.69
C VAL A 76 5.69 -16.58 0.12
N THR A 77 5.80 -16.64 -1.20
CA THR A 77 7.06 -16.71 -1.93
C THR A 77 7.03 -15.87 -3.20
N VAL A 78 8.19 -15.51 -3.70
CA VAL A 78 8.29 -14.81 -5.00
C VAL A 78 8.23 -15.85 -6.13
N ARG A 79 7.38 -15.61 -7.11
CA ARG A 79 7.31 -16.44 -8.31
C ARG A 79 8.66 -16.41 -9.05
N ALA A 80 9.15 -17.57 -9.43
CA ALA A 80 10.40 -17.66 -10.18
C ALA A 80 10.39 -16.77 -11.43
N GLY A 81 11.44 -15.97 -11.63
CA GLY A 81 11.54 -15.01 -12.73
C GLY A 81 10.79 -13.68 -12.53
N ALA A 82 10.02 -13.51 -11.43
CA ALA A 82 9.22 -12.32 -11.18
C ALA A 82 9.71 -11.49 -9.97
N SER A 83 10.93 -11.73 -9.49
CA SER A 83 11.53 -11.02 -8.35
C SER A 83 12.05 -9.63 -8.69
N THR A 84 12.25 -9.36 -9.98
CA THR A 84 12.83 -8.13 -10.50
C THR A 84 12.01 -7.62 -11.69
N TYR A 85 11.80 -6.31 -11.73
CA TYR A 85 11.16 -5.61 -12.82
C TYR A 85 12.06 -4.49 -13.30
N ALA A 86 12.53 -4.57 -14.54
CA ALA A 86 13.38 -3.57 -15.15
C ALA A 86 12.70 -2.94 -16.36
N VAL A 87 12.86 -1.64 -16.53
CA VAL A 87 12.32 -0.86 -17.66
C VAL A 87 13.47 -0.20 -18.39
N GLY A 88 13.53 -0.41 -19.69
CA GLY A 88 14.51 0.19 -20.59
C GLY A 88 14.07 1.56 -21.11
N ALA A 89 14.99 2.26 -21.76
CA ALA A 89 14.69 3.42 -22.56
C ALA A 89 13.68 3.08 -23.68
N SER A 90 12.94 4.10 -24.15
CA SER A 90 11.88 3.89 -25.14
C SER A 90 12.36 3.09 -26.34
N GLY A 91 11.70 1.96 -26.62
CA GLY A 91 12.03 1.08 -27.72
C GLY A 91 13.33 0.26 -27.55
N LYS A 92 13.93 0.28 -26.35
CA LYS A 92 15.15 -0.47 -26.03
C LYS A 92 14.89 -1.57 -25.01
N PRO A 93 15.64 -2.67 -25.05
CA PRO A 93 15.59 -3.69 -24.00
C PRO A 93 16.16 -3.12 -22.70
N ALA A 94 15.64 -3.61 -21.55
CA ALA A 94 16.09 -3.19 -20.23
C ALA A 94 17.41 -3.89 -19.83
N VAL A 95 18.49 -3.59 -20.55
CA VAL A 95 19.82 -4.18 -20.31
C VAL A 95 20.92 -3.11 -20.31
N GLY A 96 21.93 -3.31 -19.48
CA GLY A 96 23.11 -2.43 -19.42
C GLY A 96 22.76 -0.96 -19.26
N ASN A 97 23.32 -0.11 -20.09
CA ASN A 97 23.15 1.35 -20.06
C ASN A 97 21.75 1.83 -20.50
N GLU A 98 20.94 0.97 -21.08
CA GLU A 98 19.58 1.31 -21.49
C GLU A 98 18.55 1.20 -20.35
N ILE A 99 18.93 0.70 -19.17
CA ILE A 99 18.02 0.59 -18.04
C ILE A 99 17.69 1.99 -17.50
N ARG A 100 16.39 2.31 -17.45
CA ARG A 100 15.87 3.51 -16.80
C ARG A 100 15.71 3.33 -15.30
N PHE A 101 15.12 2.23 -14.90
CA PHE A 101 14.99 1.85 -13.49
C PHE A 101 14.78 0.34 -13.35
N GLN A 102 15.07 -0.16 -12.15
CA GLN A 102 14.84 -1.52 -11.77
C GLN A 102 14.18 -1.57 -10.39
N ALA A 103 13.14 -2.38 -10.24
CA ALA A 103 12.51 -2.67 -8.96
C ALA A 103 12.80 -4.12 -8.54
N THR A 104 12.98 -4.33 -7.23
CA THR A 104 13.23 -5.66 -6.65
C THR A 104 12.39 -5.84 -5.40
N ILE A 105 11.78 -7.01 -5.21
CA ILE A 105 11.09 -7.41 -3.98
C ILE A 105 12.14 -7.84 -2.98
N THR A 106 12.08 -7.30 -1.75
CA THR A 106 13.07 -7.56 -0.70
C THR A 106 12.51 -8.31 0.50
N LYS A 107 11.24 -8.06 0.85
CA LYS A 107 10.58 -8.69 1.99
C LYS A 107 9.08 -8.82 1.75
N MET A 108 8.48 -9.86 2.31
CA MET A 108 7.04 -10.09 2.26
C MET A 108 6.52 -10.52 3.62
N ALA A 109 5.25 -10.23 3.88
CA ALA A 109 4.51 -10.68 5.05
C ALA A 109 3.10 -11.08 4.63
N ARG A 110 2.43 -11.90 5.43
CA ARG A 110 1.08 -12.37 5.19
C ARG A 110 0.25 -12.37 6.45
N GLU A 111 -1.03 -12.18 6.26
CA GLU A 111 -2.07 -12.30 7.29
C GLU A 111 -3.33 -12.83 6.61
N CYS A 112 -4.05 -13.74 7.25
CA CYS A 112 -5.28 -14.32 6.74
C CYS A 112 -6.41 -14.15 7.76
N ALA A 113 -7.60 -13.84 7.26
CA ALA A 113 -8.81 -13.78 8.05
C ALA A 113 -9.89 -14.62 7.39
N ARG A 114 -10.61 -15.43 8.19
CA ARG A 114 -11.73 -16.24 7.71
C ARG A 114 -13.01 -15.42 7.71
N ASN A 115 -13.69 -15.41 6.58
CA ASN A 115 -14.97 -14.74 6.41
C ASN A 115 -16.00 -15.75 5.87
N GLY A 116 -16.61 -16.50 6.77
CA GLY A 116 -17.56 -17.57 6.38
C GLY A 116 -16.90 -18.69 5.56
N GLY A 117 -17.28 -18.83 4.31
CA GLY A 117 -16.74 -19.84 3.38
C GLY A 117 -15.47 -19.45 2.65
N ASP A 118 -15.01 -18.21 2.83
CA ASP A 118 -13.83 -17.66 2.16
C ASP A 118 -12.75 -17.24 3.16
N ILE A 119 -11.52 -17.17 2.69
CA ILE A 119 -10.38 -16.57 3.38
C ILE A 119 -10.01 -15.30 2.64
N THR A 120 -9.86 -14.20 3.38
CA THR A 120 -9.28 -12.96 2.85
C THR A 120 -7.84 -12.87 3.31
N ALA A 121 -6.91 -12.78 2.34
CA ALA A 121 -5.49 -12.63 2.61
C ALA A 121 -5.06 -11.18 2.44
N ARG A 122 -4.22 -10.73 3.37
CA ARG A 122 -3.47 -9.48 3.32
C ARG A 122 -2.00 -9.81 3.08
N ILE A 123 -1.44 -9.32 1.99
CA ILE A 123 -0.05 -9.61 1.61
C ILE A 123 0.72 -8.30 1.56
N GLY A 124 1.63 -8.14 2.53
CA GLY A 124 2.57 -7.03 2.56
C GLY A 124 3.80 -7.31 1.69
N ILE A 125 4.19 -6.35 0.87
CA ILE A 125 5.33 -6.43 -0.05
C ILE A 125 6.21 -5.21 0.18
N GLN A 126 7.47 -5.45 0.50
CA GLN A 126 8.51 -4.42 0.51
C GLN A 126 9.45 -4.64 -0.66
N GLY A 127 9.91 -3.54 -1.21
CA GLY A 127 10.87 -3.59 -2.28
C GLY A 127 11.67 -2.28 -2.38
N ARG A 128 12.49 -2.22 -3.41
CA ARG A 128 13.32 -1.06 -3.70
C ARG A 128 13.33 -0.80 -5.19
N VAL A 129 13.24 0.47 -5.54
CA VAL A 129 13.45 0.94 -6.92
C VAL A 129 14.81 1.63 -6.99
N ILE A 130 15.58 1.30 -8.02
CA ILE A 130 16.88 1.89 -8.28
C ILE A 130 16.84 2.52 -9.67
N ALA A 131 17.29 3.77 -9.79
CA ALA A 131 17.46 4.44 -11.07
C ALA A 131 18.59 3.77 -11.86
N GLY A 132 18.36 3.54 -13.13
CA GLY A 132 19.37 3.02 -14.05
C GLY A 132 20.14 4.13 -14.77
N PRO A 133 21.18 3.76 -15.55
CA PRO A 133 22.02 4.72 -16.27
C PRO A 133 21.26 5.61 -17.26
N ALA A 134 20.18 5.11 -17.86
CA ALA A 134 19.35 5.88 -18.80
C ALA A 134 18.43 6.91 -18.12
N GLY A 135 18.46 7.00 -16.78
CA GLY A 135 17.69 7.95 -15.98
C GLY A 135 16.26 7.54 -15.73
N ALA A 136 15.87 7.43 -14.45
CA ALA A 136 14.49 7.16 -14.04
C ALA A 136 13.60 8.39 -14.26
N PRO A 137 12.30 8.22 -14.54
CA PRO A 137 11.35 9.32 -14.48
C PRO A 137 11.12 9.74 -13.02
N ALA A 138 10.56 10.94 -12.80
CA ALA A 138 10.25 11.43 -11.46
C ALA A 138 9.31 10.50 -10.67
N THR A 139 8.51 9.74 -11.39
CA THR A 139 7.56 8.77 -10.82
C THR A 139 7.58 7.49 -11.64
N VAL A 140 7.63 6.34 -10.98
CA VAL A 140 7.57 5.02 -11.60
C VAL A 140 6.34 4.27 -11.16
N GLU A 141 5.73 3.52 -12.05
CA GLU A 141 4.62 2.63 -11.76
C GLU A 141 5.15 1.19 -11.61
N ILE A 142 4.79 0.55 -10.52
CA ILE A 142 5.24 -0.80 -10.16
C ILE A 142 4.06 -1.75 -10.30
N PRO A 143 4.08 -2.64 -11.30
CA PRO A 143 3.06 -3.64 -11.49
C PRO A 143 3.33 -4.86 -10.62
N LEU A 144 2.34 -5.29 -9.85
CA LEU A 144 2.43 -6.44 -8.97
C LEU A 144 1.30 -7.42 -9.27
N ARG A 145 1.55 -8.70 -9.05
CA ARG A 145 0.52 -9.73 -9.00
C ARG A 145 0.68 -10.56 -7.75
N VAL A 146 -0.45 -10.85 -7.11
CA VAL A 146 -0.54 -11.81 -6.02
C VAL A 146 -1.50 -12.92 -6.46
N ALA A 147 -1.12 -14.16 -6.26
CA ALA A 147 -1.93 -15.31 -6.59
C ALA A 147 -1.89 -16.36 -5.48
N VAL A 148 -3.03 -16.98 -5.21
CA VAL A 148 -3.14 -18.21 -4.44
C VAL A 148 -3.10 -19.37 -5.40
N VAL A 149 -2.20 -20.30 -5.17
CA VAL A 149 -1.99 -21.46 -6.03
C VAL A 149 -2.00 -22.73 -5.20
N GLN A 150 -2.73 -23.73 -5.65
CA GLN A 150 -2.60 -25.09 -5.14
C GLN A 150 -1.42 -25.74 -5.86
N GLY A 151 -0.36 -26.03 -5.10
CA GLY A 151 0.83 -26.72 -5.58
C GLY A 151 0.59 -28.22 -5.81
N GLY A 152 1.58 -28.90 -6.38
CA GLY A 152 1.57 -30.32 -6.68
C GLY A 152 1.65 -30.61 -8.17
N VAL A 153 1.33 -31.84 -8.58
CA VAL A 153 1.31 -32.22 -9.99
C VAL A 153 0.13 -31.53 -10.68
N GLY A 154 0.45 -30.60 -11.60
CA GLY A 154 -0.59 -29.78 -12.26
C GLY A 154 -1.03 -28.59 -11.37
N GLU A 155 -0.09 -27.69 -11.08
CA GLU A 155 -0.31 -26.45 -10.35
C GLU A 155 -1.61 -25.73 -10.80
N LYS A 156 -2.50 -25.41 -9.85
CA LYS A 156 -3.78 -24.77 -10.13
C LYS A 156 -3.87 -23.39 -9.47
N VAL A 157 -4.11 -22.36 -10.24
CA VAL A 157 -4.41 -21.01 -9.72
C VAL A 157 -5.83 -21.02 -9.14
N ILE A 158 -5.95 -20.71 -7.86
CA ILE A 158 -7.23 -20.63 -7.12
C ILE A 158 -7.79 -19.21 -7.22
N ALA A 159 -6.95 -18.21 -6.94
CA ALA A 159 -7.28 -16.81 -7.09
C ALA A 159 -6.04 -16.03 -7.54
N SER A 160 -6.22 -14.97 -8.31
CA SER A 160 -5.14 -14.12 -8.76
C SER A 160 -5.63 -12.69 -8.95
N LYS A 161 -4.86 -11.71 -8.47
CA LYS A 161 -5.17 -10.30 -8.62
C LYS A 161 -3.94 -9.49 -9.00
N ALA A 162 -4.13 -8.57 -9.94
CA ALA A 162 -3.12 -7.62 -10.37
C ALA A 162 -3.30 -6.31 -9.60
N TYR A 163 -2.18 -5.69 -9.26
CA TYR A 163 -2.11 -4.43 -8.53
C TYR A 163 -1.11 -3.49 -9.17
N ARG A 164 -1.23 -2.21 -8.84
CA ARG A 164 -0.28 -1.18 -9.24
C ARG A 164 0.01 -0.27 -8.07
N THR A 165 1.25 0.13 -7.93
CA THR A 165 1.63 1.18 -6.98
C THR A 165 2.59 2.14 -7.64
N THR A 166 2.61 3.37 -7.15
CA THR A 166 3.40 4.46 -7.70
C THR A 166 4.49 4.84 -6.72
N VAL A 167 5.71 5.00 -7.20
CA VAL A 167 6.88 5.38 -6.39
C VAL A 167 7.48 6.66 -6.95
N ALA A 168 7.54 7.71 -6.12
CA ALA A 168 8.26 8.94 -6.46
C ALA A 168 9.76 8.70 -6.30
N MET A 169 10.52 8.95 -7.35
CA MET A 169 11.98 8.82 -7.34
C MET A 169 12.63 10.02 -6.66
N SER A 170 13.67 9.77 -5.88
CA SER A 170 14.50 10.81 -5.25
C SER A 170 15.79 11.02 -6.01
N GLU A 171 16.45 12.16 -5.77
CA GLU A 171 17.78 12.49 -6.35
C GLU A 171 18.84 11.44 -6.02
N GLY A 172 18.73 10.75 -4.89
CA GLY A 172 19.62 9.65 -4.51
C GLY A 172 19.49 8.39 -5.37
N GLY A 173 18.53 8.34 -6.30
CA GLY A 173 18.37 7.28 -7.29
C GLY A 173 17.96 5.92 -6.72
N SER A 174 17.69 5.81 -5.40
CA SER A 174 17.30 4.54 -4.75
C SER A 174 16.21 4.79 -3.73
N VAL A 175 15.00 4.27 -3.97
CA VAL A 175 13.82 4.51 -3.15
C VAL A 175 13.18 3.20 -2.70
N PRO A 176 12.97 2.98 -1.39
CA PRO A 176 12.18 1.85 -0.92
C PRO A 176 10.70 2.09 -1.25
N PHE A 177 9.96 1.02 -1.50
CA PHE A 177 8.52 1.04 -1.60
C PHE A 177 7.89 -0.04 -0.73
N THR A 178 6.63 0.20 -0.41
CA THR A 178 5.79 -0.70 0.36
C THR A 178 4.42 -0.74 -0.27
N PHE A 179 3.88 -1.94 -0.40
CA PHE A 179 2.54 -2.18 -0.90
C PHE A 179 1.85 -3.26 -0.06
N VAL A 180 0.55 -3.13 0.18
CA VAL A 180 -0.28 -4.16 0.82
C VAL A 180 -1.45 -4.48 -0.09
N ALA A 181 -1.54 -5.73 -0.52
CA ALA A 181 -2.72 -6.31 -1.14
C ALA A 181 -3.68 -6.72 -0.03
N GLU A 182 -4.84 -6.06 0.11
CA GLU A 182 -5.75 -6.28 1.24
C GLU A 182 -6.99 -7.10 0.88
N ASP A 183 -7.18 -7.42 -0.38
CA ASP A 183 -8.45 -7.89 -0.92
C ASP A 183 -8.34 -9.16 -1.78
N LEU A 184 -7.35 -10.02 -1.51
CA LEU A 184 -7.24 -11.31 -2.15
C LEU A 184 -8.10 -12.32 -1.39
N ALA A 185 -9.29 -12.59 -1.92
CA ALA A 185 -10.21 -13.59 -1.36
C ALA A 185 -10.12 -14.91 -2.13
N TYR A 186 -10.23 -16.03 -1.41
CA TYR A 186 -10.28 -17.37 -1.99
C TYR A 186 -11.08 -18.31 -1.10
N PRO A 187 -11.70 -19.37 -1.67
CA PRO A 187 -12.47 -20.34 -0.89
C PRO A 187 -11.61 -21.06 0.15
N VAL A 188 -12.20 -21.34 1.32
CA VAL A 188 -11.55 -22.17 2.35
C VAL A 188 -11.18 -23.52 1.74
N PRO A 189 -9.91 -23.93 1.75
CA PRO A 189 -9.50 -25.22 1.23
C PRO A 189 -10.01 -26.36 2.10
N SER A 190 -10.14 -27.57 1.52
CA SER A 190 -10.29 -28.76 2.33
C SER A 190 -9.03 -29.05 3.15
N ALA A 191 -9.14 -29.71 4.28
CA ALA A 191 -7.99 -30.05 5.12
C ALA A 191 -6.85 -30.73 4.34
N ALA A 192 -7.18 -31.61 3.40
CA ALA A 192 -6.19 -32.31 2.56
C ALA A 192 -5.51 -31.42 1.52
N ALA A 193 -6.06 -30.27 1.22
CA ALA A 193 -5.53 -29.33 0.22
C ALA A 193 -4.82 -28.12 0.83
N ALA A 194 -5.09 -27.83 2.11
CA ALA A 194 -4.60 -26.62 2.79
C ALA A 194 -3.07 -26.51 2.75
N ASP A 195 -2.36 -27.58 3.08
CA ASP A 195 -0.89 -27.63 3.12
C ASP A 195 -0.24 -27.42 1.74
N ASN A 196 -1.01 -27.56 0.67
CA ASN A 196 -0.51 -27.39 -0.70
C ASN A 196 -0.76 -25.99 -1.25
N TYR A 197 -1.38 -25.08 -0.48
CA TYR A 197 -1.62 -23.72 -0.93
C TYR A 197 -0.40 -22.85 -0.70
N ILE A 198 -0.07 -22.03 -1.70
CA ILE A 198 1.07 -21.11 -1.68
C ILE A 198 0.62 -19.76 -2.25
N PHE A 199 1.03 -18.67 -1.59
CA PHE A 199 0.94 -17.34 -2.17
C PHE A 199 2.15 -17.07 -3.04
N TYR A 200 1.95 -16.82 -4.31
CA TYR A 200 2.95 -16.30 -5.20
C TYR A 200 2.81 -14.80 -5.36
N VAL A 201 3.90 -14.09 -5.19
CA VAL A 201 4.02 -12.65 -5.42
C VAL A 201 5.04 -12.44 -6.52
N GLY A 202 4.84 -11.44 -7.37
CA GLY A 202 5.81 -11.09 -8.39
C GLY A 202 5.45 -9.81 -9.13
N PHE A 203 6.43 -9.29 -9.85
CA PHE A 203 6.16 -8.25 -10.82
C PHE A 203 5.48 -8.83 -12.06
N ASP A 204 4.45 -8.13 -12.52
CA ASP A 204 3.69 -8.52 -13.71
C ASP A 204 3.48 -7.32 -14.64
N PRO A 205 4.33 -7.14 -15.66
CA PRO A 205 4.18 -6.05 -16.62
C PRO A 205 2.83 -6.03 -17.32
N GLN A 206 2.15 -7.16 -17.44
CA GLN A 206 0.82 -7.24 -18.05
C GLN A 206 -0.25 -6.53 -17.21
N ALA A 207 -0.02 -6.37 -15.91
CA ALA A 207 -0.89 -5.58 -15.05
C ALA A 207 -0.96 -4.10 -15.45
N LEU A 208 0.00 -3.60 -16.23
CA LEU A 208 -0.01 -2.23 -16.79
C LEU A 208 -0.90 -2.10 -18.02
N SER A 209 -1.25 -3.21 -18.66
CA SER A 209 -2.15 -3.20 -19.80
C SER A 209 -3.60 -3.01 -19.36
N PRO A 210 -4.47 -2.33 -20.16
CA PRO A 210 -5.89 -2.31 -19.88
C PRO A 210 -6.43 -3.75 -19.84
N GLU A 211 -7.30 -4.05 -18.84
CA GLU A 211 -7.98 -5.35 -18.82
C GLU A 211 -8.70 -5.59 -20.15
N PRO A 212 -8.52 -6.78 -20.78
CA PRO A 212 -9.27 -7.10 -21.99
C PRO A 212 -10.75 -7.05 -21.63
N LYS A 213 -11.49 -6.13 -22.26
CA LYS A 213 -12.96 -6.03 -22.12
C LYS A 213 -13.54 -7.41 -22.37
N GLY A 214 -14.16 -7.98 -21.34
CA GLY A 214 -14.68 -9.35 -21.33
C GLY A 214 -15.45 -9.64 -22.60
N ARG A 215 -15.03 -10.68 -23.31
CA ARG A 215 -15.71 -11.22 -24.48
C ARG A 215 -17.09 -11.68 -24.01
N LYS A 216 -18.15 -10.90 -24.28
CA LYS A 216 -19.53 -11.35 -24.07
C LYS A 216 -19.67 -12.69 -24.78
N LYS A 217 -19.87 -13.77 -24.03
CA LYS A 217 -20.31 -15.05 -24.61
C LYS A 217 -21.66 -14.80 -25.28
N LYS A 218 -21.70 -14.97 -26.59
CA LYS A 218 -22.93 -15.08 -27.37
C LYS A 218 -23.61 -16.40 -27.07
#